data_fe38051c691c35ce33d71362dab4bc01
#
_entry.id   fe38051c691c35ce33d71362dab4bc01
#
_cell.length_a   1.000
_cell.length_b   1.000
_cell.length_c   1.000
_cell.angle_alpha   90.00
_cell.angle_beta   90.00
_cell.angle_gamma   90.00
#
_symmetry.space_group_name_H-M   'P 1'
#
loop_
_entity.id
_entity.type
_entity.pdbx_description
1 polymer ?
#
loop_
_entity_poly.entity_id
_entity_poly.type
_entity_poly.pdbx_seq_one_letter_code
_entity_poly.pdbx_strand_id
1 'polypeptide(L)'
;QAFALAAAGLLLTGCAKIEQESPKLSTDVATGTTELATEETSAAAQHPSVALQVPEITRQDVSMKLEAEDAAVPTGCSVAMMPRLGYSGTGYLSGLDAKNQNSLVLDADIPATQHYDITVVVGASAASTCKILVNGESVYTMKTDATDNFMRVKIQGIFLSAGACELSVVPVDGIVDIDCVELVNNTSLYDGTSEIAAAPVNAAATEKTKQLYQFLQQNYGQKIVTGQYVSDSSGKELDEIYTV
;
A
#
# COMPACT_ATOMS: atom_id res chain seq x y z
N GLN A 1 -18.19 -32.77 -42.98
CA GLN A 1 -17.17 -32.06 -43.75
C GLN A 1 -16.10 -31.58 -42.78
N ALA A 2 -14.91 -32.21 -42.91
CA ALA A 2 -13.70 -31.91 -42.16
C ALA A 2 -12.98 -30.73 -42.80
N PHE A 3 -12.41 -29.84 -41.97
CA PHE A 3 -11.31 -28.98 -42.38
C PHE A 3 -10.28 -28.89 -41.27
N ALA A 4 -9.24 -29.16 -41.55
CA ALA A 4 -7.82 -29.36 -41.46
C ALA A 4 -7.09 -28.32 -40.61
N LEU A 5 -6.24 -28.87 -39.76
CA LEU A 5 -5.11 -28.29 -39.04
C LEU A 5 -4.14 -27.58 -40.00
N ALA A 6 -3.65 -26.39 -39.58
CA ALA A 6 -2.37 -25.89 -40.07
C ALA A 6 -1.53 -25.42 -38.87
N ALA A 7 -0.53 -26.22 -38.54
CA ALA A 7 0.56 -25.86 -37.66
C ALA A 7 1.61 -25.07 -38.46
N ALA A 8 2.01 -23.92 -37.95
CA ALA A 8 3.19 -23.20 -38.41
C ALA A 8 4.19 -23.12 -37.24
N GLY A 9 5.22 -23.97 -37.34
CA GLY A 9 6.39 -23.88 -36.49
C GLY A 9 7.28 -22.74 -36.93
N LEU A 10 7.82 -22.02 -35.97
CA LEU A 10 8.91 -21.05 -36.19
C LEU A 10 10.11 -21.45 -35.33
N LEU A 11 11.18 -21.81 -36.04
CA LEU A 11 12.49 -22.22 -35.53
C LEU A 11 13.20 -21.04 -34.84
N LEU A 12 13.66 -21.28 -33.64
CA LEU A 12 14.64 -20.46 -32.93
C LEU A 12 16.04 -20.88 -33.36
N THR A 13 16.80 -19.99 -33.98
CA THR A 13 18.25 -20.11 -34.09
C THR A 13 18.87 -18.76 -33.78
N GLY A 14 19.88 -18.79 -32.89
CA GLY A 14 20.77 -17.66 -32.70
C GLY A 14 21.24 -17.42 -31.28
N CYS A 15 21.95 -18.35 -30.65
CA CYS A 15 22.88 -18.06 -29.57
C CYS A 15 24.16 -17.45 -30.14
N ALA A 16 24.37 -16.14 -29.96
CA ALA A 16 25.67 -15.51 -30.13
C ALA A 16 26.39 -15.51 -28.78
N LYS A 17 27.49 -16.25 -28.71
CA LYS A 17 28.49 -16.18 -27.63
C LYS A 17 29.29 -14.89 -27.82
N ILE A 18 29.25 -14.04 -26.83
CA ILE A 18 30.20 -12.91 -26.71
C ILE A 18 31.34 -13.41 -25.81
N GLU A 19 32.49 -13.63 -26.38
CA GLU A 19 33.74 -13.83 -25.66
C GLU A 19 34.26 -12.50 -25.19
N GLN A 20 34.37 -12.31 -23.89
CA GLN A 20 34.94 -11.12 -23.25
C GLN A 20 36.41 -11.41 -22.97
N GLU A 21 37.30 -10.75 -23.74
CA GLU A 21 38.74 -10.78 -23.51
C GLU A 21 39.05 -9.92 -22.25
N SER A 22 39.75 -10.55 -21.32
CA SER A 22 40.32 -9.87 -20.13
C SER A 22 41.61 -9.15 -20.52
N PRO A 23 41.82 -7.89 -20.12
CA PRO A 23 43.09 -7.23 -20.30
C PRO A 23 44.12 -7.72 -19.28
N LYS A 24 45.30 -8.07 -19.78
CA LYS A 24 46.47 -8.48 -19.01
C LYS A 24 47.02 -7.28 -18.24
N LEU A 25 47.18 -7.46 -16.93
CA LEU A 25 47.87 -6.54 -16.04
C LEU A 25 49.39 -6.63 -16.29
N SER A 26 50.00 -5.51 -16.74
CA SER A 26 51.44 -5.38 -16.83
C SER A 26 51.95 -4.81 -15.48
N THR A 27 52.81 -5.56 -14.84
CA THR A 27 53.57 -5.13 -13.65
C THR A 27 54.76 -4.33 -14.08
N ASP A 28 54.77 -3.00 -13.85
CA ASP A 28 55.99 -2.21 -13.80
C ASP A 28 56.09 -1.50 -12.45
N VAL A 29 57.11 -1.91 -11.71
CA VAL A 29 57.56 -1.29 -10.47
C VAL A 29 58.39 -0.07 -10.79
N ALA A 30 57.92 1.11 -10.39
CA ALA A 30 58.78 2.32 -10.34
C ALA A 30 58.62 2.98 -8.97
N THR A 31 59.73 2.99 -8.26
CA THR A 31 60.02 3.73 -7.01
C THR A 31 60.04 5.22 -7.31
N GLY A 32 59.32 6.04 -6.56
CA GLY A 32 59.42 7.49 -6.71
C GLY A 32 58.56 8.26 -5.71
N THR A 33 59.19 8.65 -4.63
CA THR A 33 59.16 9.95 -3.91
C THR A 33 57.78 10.61 -3.64
N THR A 34 57.52 10.75 -2.37
CA THR A 34 56.55 11.59 -1.66
C THR A 34 56.31 12.97 -2.29
N GLU A 35 55.07 13.26 -2.67
CA GLU A 35 54.57 14.64 -2.71
C GLU A 35 53.17 14.65 -2.09
N LEU A 36 53.06 15.58 -1.13
CA LEU A 36 51.86 15.90 -0.36
C LEU A 36 50.86 16.57 -1.33
N ALA A 37 49.87 15.88 -1.79
CA ALA A 37 48.80 16.48 -2.57
C ALA A 37 47.60 16.77 -1.66
N THR A 38 47.29 18.02 -1.66
CA THR A 38 46.17 18.78 -1.11
C THR A 38 44.83 18.01 -1.13
N GLU A 39 44.13 18.06 0.00
CA GLU A 39 42.77 17.61 0.13
C GLU A 39 41.87 18.30 -0.90
N GLU A 40 41.42 17.56 -1.91
CA GLU A 40 40.24 17.95 -2.68
C GLU A 40 39.00 17.64 -1.82
N THR A 41 38.43 18.70 -1.28
CA THR A 41 37.11 18.70 -0.67
C THR A 41 36.10 18.29 -1.75
N SER A 42 35.76 17.01 -1.78
CA SER A 42 34.64 16.51 -2.57
C SER A 42 33.38 17.20 -2.08
N ALA A 43 32.87 18.14 -2.86
CA ALA A 43 31.56 18.72 -2.64
C ALA A 43 30.53 17.62 -2.76
N ALA A 44 30.06 17.16 -1.63
CA ALA A 44 28.90 16.23 -1.56
C ALA A 44 27.74 16.83 -2.34
N ALA A 45 27.32 16.17 -3.40
CA ALA A 45 26.17 16.57 -4.16
C ALA A 45 24.97 16.65 -3.20
N GLN A 46 24.53 17.87 -2.90
CA GLN A 46 23.33 18.11 -2.12
C GLN A 46 22.14 17.68 -2.98
N HIS A 47 21.63 16.47 -2.75
CA HIS A 47 20.32 16.09 -3.26
C HIS A 47 19.29 17.05 -2.67
N PRO A 48 18.41 17.67 -3.47
CA PRO A 48 17.37 18.52 -2.94
C PRO A 48 16.48 17.64 -2.04
N SER A 49 16.52 17.91 -0.75
CA SER A 49 15.60 17.28 0.19
C SER A 49 14.20 17.84 -0.11
N VAL A 50 13.37 17.06 -0.79
CA VAL A 50 11.94 17.33 -0.86
C VAL A 50 11.43 17.10 0.56
N ALA A 51 11.07 18.15 1.26
CA ALA A 51 10.39 18.05 2.54
C ALA A 51 9.03 17.39 2.27
N LEU A 52 8.91 16.10 2.59
CA LEU A 52 7.64 15.42 2.64
C LEU A 52 6.82 16.09 3.73
N GLN A 53 5.77 16.81 3.31
CA GLN A 53 4.77 17.32 4.24
C GLN A 53 3.93 16.12 4.68
N VAL A 54 4.23 15.59 5.87
CA VAL A 54 3.37 14.59 6.51
C VAL A 54 2.13 15.33 6.98
N PRO A 55 0.93 14.91 6.58
CA PRO A 55 -0.31 15.55 7.05
C PRO A 55 -0.36 15.47 8.58
N GLU A 56 -0.75 16.56 9.22
CA GLU A 56 -0.96 16.58 10.67
C GLU A 56 -2.15 15.68 11.01
N ILE A 57 -1.93 14.70 11.89
CA ILE A 57 -2.97 13.79 12.37
C ILE A 57 -3.75 14.49 13.48
N THR A 58 -5.05 14.64 13.25
CA THR A 58 -5.99 15.22 14.23
C THR A 58 -6.88 14.11 14.77
N ARG A 59 -6.69 13.72 16.03
CA ARG A 59 -7.54 12.72 16.67
C ARG A 59 -8.91 13.26 17.01
N GLN A 60 -9.93 12.56 16.53
CA GLN A 60 -11.33 12.84 16.83
C GLN A 60 -12.11 11.52 16.85
N ASP A 61 -13.01 11.37 17.82
CA ASP A 61 -13.95 10.25 17.82
C ASP A 61 -14.96 10.46 16.70
N VAL A 62 -14.98 9.51 15.77
CA VAL A 62 -15.83 9.54 14.58
C VAL A 62 -16.54 8.21 14.44
N SER A 63 -17.83 8.26 14.20
CA SER A 63 -18.65 7.12 13.78
C SER A 63 -19.63 7.63 12.73
N MET A 64 -19.42 7.23 11.49
CA MET A 64 -20.25 7.62 10.34
C MET A 64 -20.84 6.37 9.69
N LYS A 65 -22.03 6.49 9.17
CA LYS A 65 -22.69 5.47 8.37
C LYS A 65 -23.21 6.10 7.09
N LEU A 66 -22.89 5.49 5.96
CA LEU A 66 -23.33 5.86 4.63
C LEU A 66 -24.23 4.76 4.12
N GLU A 67 -25.53 5.02 4.04
CA GLU A 67 -26.49 4.06 3.53
C GLU A 67 -26.40 3.98 2.00
N ALA A 68 -26.40 2.77 1.45
CA ALA A 68 -26.20 2.58 0.02
C ALA A 68 -27.42 3.01 -0.80
N GLU A 69 -28.61 2.94 -0.21
CA GLU A 69 -29.85 3.40 -0.84
C GLU A 69 -29.98 4.93 -0.94
N ASP A 70 -29.23 5.68 -0.15
CA ASP A 70 -29.19 7.13 -0.21
C ASP A 70 -28.27 7.67 -1.31
N ALA A 71 -27.42 6.81 -1.86
CA ALA A 71 -26.54 7.15 -2.97
C ALA A 71 -27.25 7.17 -4.32
N ALA A 72 -26.58 7.70 -5.33
CA ALA A 72 -27.04 7.59 -6.71
C ALA A 72 -27.08 6.12 -7.14
N VAL A 73 -28.27 5.61 -7.48
CA VAL A 73 -28.47 4.21 -7.85
C VAL A 73 -27.80 3.92 -9.19
N PRO A 74 -26.79 3.03 -9.25
CA PRO A 74 -26.12 2.70 -10.51
C PRO A 74 -27.04 2.01 -11.51
N THR A 75 -26.76 2.14 -12.79
CA THR A 75 -27.56 1.50 -13.85
C THR A 75 -27.61 -0.02 -13.67
N GLY A 76 -28.80 -0.59 -13.69
CA GLY A 76 -29.03 -2.01 -13.48
C GLY A 76 -29.15 -2.44 -12.01
N CYS A 77 -28.98 -1.51 -11.07
CA CYS A 77 -29.26 -1.72 -9.66
C CYS A 77 -30.63 -1.18 -9.27
N SER A 78 -31.10 -1.55 -8.09
CA SER A 78 -32.32 -1.03 -7.48
C SER A 78 -32.22 -1.01 -5.96
N VAL A 79 -32.98 -0.13 -5.34
CA VAL A 79 -33.18 -0.18 -3.88
C VAL A 79 -34.19 -1.29 -3.58
N ALA A 80 -33.81 -2.23 -2.71
CA ALA A 80 -34.60 -3.38 -2.34
C ALA A 80 -34.80 -3.47 -0.81
N MET A 81 -35.88 -4.13 -0.40
CA MET A 81 -36.17 -4.46 1.00
C MET A 81 -36.25 -5.98 1.22
N MET A 82 -36.25 -6.75 0.14
CA MET A 82 -36.35 -8.19 0.12
C MET A 82 -35.49 -8.75 -1.01
N PRO A 83 -35.00 -9.99 -0.97
CA PRO A 83 -35.27 -10.99 0.07
C PRO A 83 -34.34 -10.90 1.29
N ARG A 84 -33.24 -10.10 1.25
CA ARG A 84 -32.30 -10.03 2.37
C ARG A 84 -32.88 -9.21 3.51
N LEU A 85 -32.74 -9.75 4.72
CA LEU A 85 -33.14 -9.08 5.96
C LEU A 85 -31.93 -8.61 6.73
N GLY A 86 -32.12 -7.68 7.67
CA GLY A 86 -31.06 -7.16 8.54
C GLY A 86 -30.30 -5.99 7.96
N TYR A 87 -30.84 -5.35 6.92
CA TYR A 87 -30.35 -4.07 6.43
C TYR A 87 -30.67 -2.94 7.42
N SER A 88 -29.92 -1.85 7.32
CA SER A 88 -30.21 -0.58 8.02
C SER A 88 -30.98 0.37 7.10
N GLY A 89 -31.34 1.55 7.59
CA GLY A 89 -32.02 2.55 6.77
C GLY A 89 -33.39 2.11 6.26
N THR A 90 -33.66 2.42 5.00
CA THR A 90 -34.94 2.17 4.33
C THR A 90 -34.89 1.00 3.33
N GLY A 91 -33.71 0.43 3.10
CA GLY A 91 -33.50 -0.65 2.15
C GLY A 91 -32.00 -0.92 1.98
N TYR A 92 -31.64 -1.48 0.85
CA TYR A 92 -30.27 -1.71 0.46
C TYR A 92 -30.12 -1.62 -1.07
N LEU A 93 -28.93 -1.32 -1.56
CA LEU A 93 -28.64 -1.38 -2.98
C LEU A 93 -28.49 -2.83 -3.44
N SER A 94 -29.35 -3.28 -4.34
CA SER A 94 -29.35 -4.64 -4.88
C SER A 94 -28.90 -4.67 -6.32
N GLY A 95 -28.15 -5.73 -6.66
CA GLY A 95 -27.80 -6.05 -8.05
C GLY A 95 -26.56 -5.33 -8.57
N LEU A 96 -25.62 -4.98 -7.73
CA LEU A 96 -24.34 -4.44 -8.17
C LEU A 96 -23.52 -5.56 -8.84
N ASP A 97 -23.53 -5.59 -10.18
CA ASP A 97 -23.01 -6.68 -11.02
C ASP A 97 -21.75 -6.25 -11.78
N ALA A 98 -20.71 -7.06 -11.67
CA ALA A 98 -19.45 -6.88 -12.41
C ALA A 98 -19.62 -6.75 -13.94
N LYS A 99 -20.65 -7.39 -14.51
CA LYS A 99 -20.94 -7.34 -15.95
C LYS A 99 -21.43 -5.97 -16.41
N ASN A 100 -22.01 -5.19 -15.53
CA ASN A 100 -22.55 -3.86 -15.86
C ASN A 100 -21.47 -2.78 -15.84
N GLN A 101 -20.26 -3.10 -15.38
CA GLN A 101 -19.13 -2.17 -15.27
C GLN A 101 -19.49 -0.87 -14.53
N ASN A 102 -20.36 -0.97 -13.54
CA ASN A 102 -20.79 0.13 -12.68
C ASN A 102 -20.20 -0.02 -11.28
N SER A 103 -20.34 1.02 -10.47
CA SER A 103 -19.90 1.05 -9.08
C SER A 103 -20.91 1.77 -8.22
N LEU A 104 -21.01 1.39 -6.96
CA LEU A 104 -21.62 2.22 -5.94
C LEU A 104 -20.60 3.29 -5.54
N VAL A 105 -20.99 4.55 -5.57
CA VAL A 105 -20.19 5.70 -5.14
C VAL A 105 -20.90 6.36 -3.95
N LEU A 106 -20.17 6.54 -2.87
CA LEU A 106 -20.63 7.14 -1.63
C LEU A 106 -19.75 8.33 -1.31
N ASP A 107 -20.34 9.52 -1.24
CA ASP A 107 -19.63 10.72 -0.85
C ASP A 107 -19.67 10.90 0.66
N ALA A 108 -18.52 11.17 1.26
CA ALA A 108 -18.36 11.42 2.68
C ALA A 108 -17.62 12.75 2.91
N ASP A 109 -17.96 13.46 3.97
CA ASP A 109 -17.18 14.56 4.49
C ASP A 109 -16.43 14.07 5.75
N ILE A 110 -15.13 13.82 5.61
CA ILE A 110 -14.29 13.27 6.67
C ILE A 110 -13.95 14.37 7.67
N PRO A 111 -14.34 14.24 8.94
CA PRO A 111 -14.21 15.34 9.90
C PRO A 111 -12.78 15.56 10.41
N ALA A 112 -11.91 14.56 10.34
CA ALA A 112 -10.56 14.67 10.87
C ALA A 112 -9.56 13.82 10.05
N THR A 113 -8.35 14.32 9.89
CA THR A 113 -7.24 13.58 9.25
C THR A 113 -6.66 12.55 10.21
N GLN A 114 -7.00 11.28 10.02
CA GLN A 114 -6.57 10.17 10.89
C GLN A 114 -6.79 8.81 10.21
N HIS A 115 -6.48 7.74 10.92
CA HIS A 115 -6.80 6.38 10.47
C HIS A 115 -8.24 6.00 10.83
N TYR A 116 -8.89 5.33 9.89
CA TYR A 116 -10.25 4.82 10.02
C TYR A 116 -10.32 3.32 9.75
N ASP A 117 -11.25 2.66 10.41
CA ASP A 117 -11.73 1.35 10.04
C ASP A 117 -12.97 1.52 9.16
N ILE A 118 -12.94 0.92 7.98
CA ILE A 118 -14.06 0.92 7.04
C ILE A 118 -14.75 -0.44 7.16
N THR A 119 -16.05 -0.46 7.41
CA THR A 119 -16.83 -1.70 7.41
C THR A 119 -17.86 -1.65 6.28
N VAL A 120 -17.76 -2.58 5.34
CA VAL A 120 -18.75 -2.75 4.27
C VAL A 120 -19.74 -3.83 4.71
N VAL A 121 -21.03 -3.48 4.71
CA VAL A 121 -22.12 -4.41 5.00
C VAL A 121 -22.67 -4.92 3.67
N VAL A 122 -22.36 -6.18 3.35
CA VAL A 122 -22.51 -6.75 2.02
C VAL A 122 -23.19 -8.12 2.07
N GLY A 123 -23.98 -8.41 1.07
CA GLY A 123 -24.54 -9.74 0.81
C GLY A 123 -24.26 -10.19 -0.61
N ALA A 124 -24.13 -11.49 -0.83
CA ALA A 124 -23.96 -12.09 -2.16
C ALA A 124 -24.74 -13.41 -2.26
N SER A 125 -25.30 -13.70 -3.43
CA SER A 125 -25.97 -14.97 -3.66
C SER A 125 -25.04 -16.08 -4.17
N ALA A 126 -23.82 -15.70 -4.56
CA ALA A 126 -22.74 -16.58 -4.97
C ALA A 126 -21.40 -15.93 -4.58
N ALA A 127 -20.31 -16.69 -4.66
CA ALA A 127 -18.98 -16.15 -4.46
C ALA A 127 -18.75 -14.95 -5.37
N SER A 128 -18.28 -13.84 -4.82
CA SER A 128 -18.15 -12.57 -5.51
C SER A 128 -16.87 -11.85 -5.05
N THR A 129 -16.36 -10.96 -5.90
CA THR A 129 -15.16 -10.15 -5.60
C THR A 129 -15.45 -8.70 -5.94
N CYS A 130 -15.16 -7.80 -5.00
CA CYS A 130 -15.25 -6.36 -5.19
C CYS A 130 -13.93 -5.68 -4.79
N LYS A 131 -13.63 -4.55 -5.42
CA LYS A 131 -12.61 -3.62 -4.95
C LYS A 131 -13.28 -2.51 -4.16
N ILE A 132 -12.65 -2.12 -3.07
CA ILE A 132 -13.00 -0.93 -2.31
C ILE A 132 -11.99 0.14 -2.66
N LEU A 133 -12.50 1.27 -3.14
CA LEU A 133 -11.67 2.40 -3.53
C LEU A 133 -11.92 3.58 -2.60
N VAL A 134 -10.88 4.36 -2.37
CA VAL A 134 -10.91 5.66 -1.71
C VAL A 134 -10.33 6.68 -2.66
N ASN A 135 -11.09 7.69 -3.04
CA ASN A 135 -10.70 8.72 -4.01
C ASN A 135 -10.11 8.13 -5.31
N GLY A 136 -10.72 7.03 -5.80
CA GLY A 136 -10.30 6.32 -7.02
C GLY A 136 -9.14 5.33 -6.84
N GLU A 137 -8.47 5.29 -5.68
CA GLU A 137 -7.40 4.34 -5.39
C GLU A 137 -7.91 3.08 -4.69
N SER A 138 -7.53 1.89 -5.17
CA SER A 138 -7.94 0.63 -4.58
C SER A 138 -7.21 0.37 -3.27
N VAL A 139 -7.94 0.39 -2.14
CA VAL A 139 -7.39 0.13 -0.81
C VAL A 139 -7.60 -1.30 -0.34
N TYR A 140 -8.58 -2.03 -0.89
CA TYR A 140 -8.87 -3.39 -0.49
C TYR A 140 -9.54 -4.19 -1.60
N THR A 141 -9.28 -5.51 -1.65
CA THR A 141 -10.03 -6.45 -2.48
C THR A 141 -10.86 -7.35 -1.56
N MET A 142 -12.15 -7.13 -1.55
CA MET A 142 -13.13 -7.87 -0.77
C MET A 142 -13.58 -9.12 -1.53
N LYS A 143 -13.54 -10.27 -0.87
CA LYS A 143 -14.10 -11.51 -1.36
C LYS A 143 -15.24 -11.92 -0.43
N THR A 144 -16.35 -12.33 -0.99
CA THR A 144 -17.54 -12.77 -0.26
C THR A 144 -17.99 -14.12 -0.81
N ASP A 145 -18.35 -15.03 0.08
CA ASP A 145 -19.07 -16.24 -0.27
C ASP A 145 -20.58 -15.96 -0.35
N ALA A 146 -21.35 -16.93 -0.80
CA ALA A 146 -22.80 -16.84 -0.76
C ALA A 146 -23.29 -16.67 0.68
N THR A 147 -24.19 -15.70 0.89
CA THR A 147 -24.81 -15.41 2.18
C THR A 147 -26.31 -15.22 2.05
N ASP A 148 -27.09 -15.72 3.01
CA ASP A 148 -28.51 -15.44 3.08
C ASP A 148 -28.80 -14.04 3.62
N ASN A 149 -27.99 -13.59 4.58
CA ASN A 149 -28.07 -12.29 5.21
C ASN A 149 -26.83 -11.43 4.88
N PHE A 150 -26.83 -10.20 5.33
CA PHE A 150 -25.66 -9.33 5.24
C PHE A 150 -24.54 -9.81 6.16
N MET A 151 -23.31 -9.70 5.67
CA MET A 151 -22.08 -9.88 6.42
C MET A 151 -21.33 -8.55 6.52
N ARG A 152 -20.47 -8.44 7.51
CA ARG A 152 -19.68 -7.25 7.78
C ARG A 152 -18.22 -7.52 7.45
N VAL A 153 -17.70 -6.84 6.46
CA VAL A 153 -16.27 -6.93 6.08
C VAL A 153 -15.56 -5.71 6.58
N LYS A 154 -14.69 -5.89 7.57
CA LYS A 154 -13.92 -4.83 8.20
C LYS A 154 -12.54 -4.68 7.56
N ILE A 155 -12.22 -3.46 7.14
CA ILE A 155 -10.94 -3.03 6.58
C ILE A 155 -10.33 -2.07 7.58
N GLN A 156 -9.17 -2.41 8.13
CA GLN A 156 -8.58 -1.66 9.24
C GLN A 156 -7.52 -0.67 8.77
N GLY A 157 -7.50 0.48 9.39
CA GLY A 157 -6.36 1.39 9.33
C GLY A 157 -6.18 2.13 8.02
N ILE A 158 -7.26 2.49 7.35
CA ILE A 158 -7.19 3.33 6.15
C ILE A 158 -6.98 4.78 6.57
N PHE A 159 -5.91 5.40 6.10
CA PHE A 159 -5.63 6.81 6.34
C PHE A 159 -6.52 7.68 5.45
N LEU A 160 -7.31 8.56 6.06
CA LEU A 160 -8.16 9.53 5.37
C LEU A 160 -7.80 10.95 5.82
N SER A 161 -7.76 11.87 4.87
CA SER A 161 -7.63 13.30 5.14
C SER A 161 -9.00 13.92 5.41
N ALA A 162 -9.05 14.91 6.26
CA ALA A 162 -10.27 15.70 6.49
C ALA A 162 -10.76 16.35 5.19
N GLY A 163 -12.08 16.43 5.03
CA GLY A 163 -12.77 17.01 3.86
C GLY A 163 -13.43 15.94 2.98
N ALA A 164 -13.74 16.31 1.75
CA ALA A 164 -14.45 15.47 0.80
C ALA A 164 -13.67 14.19 0.49
N CYS A 165 -14.37 13.06 0.57
CA CYS A 165 -13.85 11.72 0.32
C CYS A 165 -14.89 10.92 -0.46
N GLU A 166 -14.46 10.30 -1.56
CA GLU A 166 -15.26 9.37 -2.33
C GLU A 166 -14.91 7.93 -1.93
N LEU A 167 -15.91 7.16 -1.51
CA LEU A 167 -15.78 5.73 -1.26
C LEU A 167 -16.53 4.97 -2.35
N SER A 168 -15.84 4.06 -3.05
CA SER A 168 -16.47 3.30 -4.11
C SER A 168 -16.39 1.80 -3.86
N VAL A 169 -17.51 1.09 -4.13
CA VAL A 169 -17.57 -0.38 -4.20
C VAL A 169 -17.68 -0.78 -5.65
N VAL A 170 -16.63 -1.39 -6.18
CA VAL A 170 -16.52 -1.77 -7.59
C VAL A 170 -16.53 -3.29 -7.71
N PRO A 171 -17.58 -3.90 -8.28
CA PRO A 171 -17.61 -5.33 -8.49
C PRO A 171 -16.60 -5.74 -9.57
N VAL A 172 -15.82 -6.79 -9.30
CA VAL A 172 -14.83 -7.38 -10.22
C VAL A 172 -15.34 -8.71 -10.75
N ASP A 173 -16.04 -9.46 -9.91
CA ASP A 173 -16.66 -10.73 -10.27
C ASP A 173 -17.92 -10.96 -9.41
N GLY A 174 -18.96 -11.53 -10.04
CA GLY A 174 -20.22 -11.83 -9.39
C GLY A 174 -21.14 -10.62 -9.19
N ILE A 175 -22.12 -10.79 -8.32
CA ILE A 175 -23.16 -9.80 -7.99
C ILE A 175 -23.21 -9.67 -6.47
N VAL A 176 -23.25 -8.44 -6.00
CA VAL A 176 -23.37 -8.13 -4.56
C VAL A 176 -24.53 -7.17 -4.31
N ASP A 177 -25.06 -7.27 -3.09
CA ASP A 177 -25.99 -6.33 -2.51
C ASP A 177 -25.26 -5.57 -1.39
N ILE A 178 -25.39 -4.26 -1.34
CA ILE A 178 -24.71 -3.42 -0.35
C ILE A 178 -25.77 -2.72 0.51
N ASP A 179 -25.67 -2.91 1.82
CA ASP A 179 -26.50 -2.21 2.81
C ASP A 179 -25.91 -0.84 3.12
N CYS A 180 -24.76 -0.81 3.73
CA CYS A 180 -24.11 0.45 4.09
C CYS A 180 -22.59 0.31 4.15
N VAL A 181 -21.91 1.44 4.22
CA VAL A 181 -20.50 1.54 4.57
C VAL A 181 -20.37 2.35 5.85
N GLU A 182 -19.71 1.79 6.85
CA GLU A 182 -19.47 2.46 8.13
C GLU A 182 -17.99 2.86 8.23
N LEU A 183 -17.73 4.05 8.75
CA LEU A 183 -16.40 4.54 9.07
C LEU A 183 -16.33 4.84 10.56
N VAL A 184 -15.34 4.26 11.22
CA VAL A 184 -15.05 4.52 12.64
C VAL A 184 -13.57 4.83 12.78
N ASN A 185 -13.23 5.86 13.57
CA ASN A 185 -11.82 6.17 13.79
C ASN A 185 -11.08 4.99 14.42
N ASN A 186 -9.89 4.68 13.89
CA ASN A 186 -9.05 3.62 14.43
C ASN A 186 -8.15 4.17 15.53
N THR A 187 -8.40 3.76 16.77
CA THR A 187 -7.61 4.16 17.94
C THR A 187 -6.44 3.24 18.26
N SER A 188 -6.33 2.11 17.55
CA SER A 188 -5.30 1.09 17.80
C SER A 188 -4.04 1.30 16.95
N LEU A 189 -4.15 2.05 15.84
CA LEU A 189 -3.00 2.37 15.02
C LEU A 189 -2.23 3.56 15.59
N TYR A 190 -0.93 3.42 15.46
CA TYR A 190 0.02 4.44 15.86
C TYR A 190 -0.06 5.67 14.95
N ASP A 191 -0.23 6.84 15.53
CA ASP A 191 -0.37 8.12 14.83
C ASP A 191 0.88 9.01 14.88
N GLY A 192 2.02 8.46 15.21
CA GLY A 192 3.28 9.18 15.30
C GLY A 192 3.54 9.88 16.64
N THR A 193 2.64 9.74 17.62
CA THR A 193 2.74 10.45 18.90
C THR A 193 3.33 9.62 20.06
N SER A 194 3.75 8.35 19.84
CA SER A 194 4.39 7.57 20.91
C SER A 194 5.73 8.17 21.27
N GLU A 195 5.90 8.40 22.55
CA GLU A 195 7.21 8.76 23.11
C GLU A 195 8.17 7.59 22.95
N ILE A 196 9.30 7.84 22.30
CA ILE A 196 10.38 6.87 22.25
C ILE A 196 11.15 6.98 23.56
N ALA A 197 11.37 5.85 24.25
CA ALA A 197 12.17 5.83 25.47
C ALA A 197 13.54 6.49 25.24
N ALA A 198 14.04 7.23 26.22
CA ALA A 198 15.31 7.94 26.13
C ALA A 198 16.53 7.02 26.01
N ALA A 199 16.40 5.75 26.38
CA ALA A 199 17.46 4.75 26.37
C ALA A 199 16.93 3.36 25.99
N PRO A 200 17.79 2.46 25.46
CA PRO A 200 17.43 1.06 25.24
C PRO A 200 16.99 0.38 26.53
N VAL A 201 16.02 -0.52 26.43
CA VAL A 201 15.50 -1.31 27.58
C VAL A 201 16.63 -2.09 28.27
N ASN A 202 17.62 -2.57 27.52
CA ASN A 202 18.79 -3.22 28.09
C ASN A 202 19.83 -2.18 28.52
N ALA A 203 19.94 -1.91 29.81
CA ALA A 203 20.92 -0.99 30.37
C ALA A 203 22.39 -1.41 30.11
N ALA A 204 22.64 -2.70 29.88
CA ALA A 204 23.96 -3.26 29.55
C ALA A 204 24.21 -3.32 28.03
N ALA A 205 23.41 -2.63 27.21
CA ALA A 205 23.63 -2.55 25.78
C ALA A 205 25.02 -2.01 25.43
N THR A 206 25.65 -2.57 24.39
CA THR A 206 26.96 -2.11 23.92
C THR A 206 26.88 -0.66 23.42
N GLU A 207 27.99 0.03 23.37
CA GLU A 207 28.02 1.41 22.86
C GLU A 207 27.55 1.51 21.40
N LYS A 208 27.86 0.53 20.56
CA LYS A 208 27.33 0.45 19.18
C LYS A 208 25.81 0.33 19.17
N THR A 209 25.22 -0.46 20.05
CA THR A 209 23.76 -0.61 20.17
C THR A 209 23.12 0.70 20.63
N LYS A 210 23.75 1.42 21.57
CA LYS A 210 23.28 2.73 22.02
C LYS A 210 23.34 3.77 20.91
N GLN A 211 24.43 3.79 20.15
CA GLN A 211 24.57 4.69 18.98
C GLN A 211 23.53 4.42 17.90
N LEU A 212 23.26 3.14 17.58
CA LEU A 212 22.20 2.76 16.65
C LEU A 212 20.83 3.20 17.18
N TYR A 213 20.57 2.99 18.47
CA TYR A 213 19.32 3.43 19.07
C TYR A 213 19.13 4.94 18.98
N GLN A 214 20.15 5.73 19.27
CA GLN A 214 20.14 7.19 19.14
C GLN A 214 19.89 7.62 17.67
N PHE A 215 20.53 6.95 16.72
CA PHE A 215 20.31 7.21 15.30
C PHE A 215 18.82 6.94 14.90
N LEU A 216 18.26 5.81 15.32
CA LEU A 216 16.87 5.49 15.06
C LEU A 216 15.93 6.49 15.73
N GLN A 217 16.23 6.89 16.97
CA GLN A 217 15.44 7.86 17.74
C GLN A 217 15.42 9.24 17.08
N GLN A 218 16.56 9.71 16.55
CA GLN A 218 16.68 10.99 15.86
C GLN A 218 15.93 11.02 14.53
N ASN A 219 15.78 9.87 13.86
CA ASN A 219 15.13 9.78 12.56
C ASN A 219 13.67 9.29 12.65
N TYR A 220 13.21 8.91 13.84
CA TYR A 220 11.86 8.41 14.05
C TYR A 220 10.81 9.47 13.74
N GLY A 221 9.80 9.10 12.94
CA GLY A 221 8.75 10.01 12.49
C GLY A 221 9.20 11.06 11.44
N GLN A 222 10.51 11.14 11.12
CA GLN A 222 11.05 12.11 10.17
C GLN A 222 11.54 11.46 8.88
N LYS A 223 12.02 10.21 8.95
CA LYS A 223 12.59 9.50 7.81
C LYS A 223 12.23 8.02 7.86
N ILE A 224 12.07 7.42 6.70
CA ILE A 224 11.99 5.97 6.55
C ILE A 224 13.41 5.43 6.49
N VAL A 225 13.81 4.61 7.47
CA VAL A 225 15.09 3.91 7.45
C VAL A 225 14.90 2.62 6.68
N THR A 226 15.49 2.53 5.50
CA THR A 226 15.48 1.31 4.68
C THR A 226 16.80 0.55 4.90
N GLY A 227 16.73 -0.77 4.88
CA GLY A 227 17.89 -1.67 4.92
C GLY A 227 17.87 -2.62 3.75
N GLN A 228 19.05 -3.00 3.27
CA GLN A 228 19.18 -4.06 2.29
C GLN A 228 19.61 -5.35 3.01
N TYR A 229 18.98 -6.46 2.64
CA TYR A 229 19.43 -7.78 3.10
C TYR A 229 20.59 -8.22 2.23
N VAL A 230 21.72 -8.51 2.86
CA VAL A 230 22.92 -9.05 2.19
C VAL A 230 22.88 -10.57 2.33
N SER A 231 22.77 -11.28 1.22
CA SER A 231 22.61 -12.75 1.20
C SER A 231 23.94 -13.50 1.29
N ASP A 232 25.05 -12.80 1.14
CA ASP A 232 26.39 -13.41 1.08
C ASP A 232 27.29 -12.76 2.15
N SER A 233 28.16 -13.60 2.73
CA SER A 233 29.10 -13.19 3.77
C SER A 233 30.35 -12.48 3.23
N SER A 234 30.46 -12.24 1.92
CA SER A 234 31.62 -11.63 1.29
C SER A 234 31.72 -10.10 1.50
N GLY A 235 30.64 -9.48 1.96
CA GLY A 235 30.61 -8.05 2.29
C GLY A 235 30.66 -7.08 1.10
N LYS A 236 30.77 -7.59 -0.13
CA LYS A 236 30.89 -6.75 -1.34
C LYS A 236 29.69 -5.82 -1.55
N GLU A 237 28.49 -6.29 -1.21
CA GLU A 237 27.28 -5.49 -1.33
C GLU A 237 27.23 -4.35 -0.27
N LEU A 238 27.95 -4.50 0.84
CA LEU A 238 28.04 -3.45 1.86
C LEU A 238 29.00 -2.33 1.41
N ASP A 239 30.05 -2.65 0.66
CA ASP A 239 31.00 -1.68 0.17
C ASP A 239 30.34 -0.71 -0.83
N GLU A 240 29.37 -1.16 -1.61
CA GLU A 240 28.59 -0.31 -2.53
C GLU A 240 27.67 0.67 -1.78
N ILE A 241 27.19 0.31 -0.59
CA ILE A 241 26.29 1.17 0.21
C ILE A 241 27.09 2.30 0.91
N TYR A 242 28.36 2.05 1.26
CA TYR A 242 29.21 3.03 1.94
C TYR A 242 29.92 4.00 1.00
N THR A 243 29.82 3.80 -0.32
CA THR A 243 30.49 4.64 -1.34
C THR A 243 29.56 5.69 -1.99
N VAL A 244 28.33 5.88 -1.47
CA VAL A 244 27.38 6.88 -1.98
C VAL A 244 27.32 8.09 -1.04
#